data_3a92ffcc3bdec87944715783d3c9abd1
#
_entry.id   3a92ffcc3bdec87944715783d3c9abd1
#
_cell.length_a   1.000
_cell.length_b   1.000
_cell.length_c   1.000
_cell.angle_alpha   90.00
_cell.angle_beta   90.00
_cell.angle_gamma   90.00
#
_symmetry.space_group_name_H-M   'P 1'
#
loop_
_entity.id
_entity.type
_entity.pdbx_description
1 polymer ?
#
loop_
_entity_poly.entity_id
_entity_poly.type
_entity_poly.pdbx_seq_one_letter_code
_entity_poly.pdbx_strand_id
1 'polypeptide(L)'
;MNEHGIDLKMNLDELRAALTELDGQLLELVARRQALSQQVASVKRATGRATRDFGREREVILRGRTTAQRLGFPPDLAESLLRQLIQSSLATQEQARVVAQGQGTGKRALVIGGRGKMGSWFAEFLASQGFGVAIADPKGGLPGYEHLADWRDHPLDCDLIVLATPLSATAQLLLELAERAPRGLIFDLGSLKTPLRAGLEALVKAGCRVTSLHPMFGPDTDLLSGRHVIFIDLGDKVALQEAHELFAPTMAERVVMGLDEHDRLIAYVLGLSHALNIAFFTALAESGEAAPRLAQLSSTTFDSQMEVASRVAAESPELYFEIQSLNEYGGESLLALQQAVERLVTAVKTKDAVAFTALMNRGRAYFDVRAQARAS
;
A
#
# COMPACT_ATOMS: atom_id res chain seq x y z
N MET A 1 42.53 -28.54 -4.21
CA MET A 1 41.35 -27.69 -4.54
C MET A 1 40.13 -28.52 -4.19
N ASN A 2 39.29 -28.04 -3.28
CA ASN A 2 38.01 -28.68 -3.02
C ASN A 2 37.06 -28.35 -4.19
N GLU A 3 35.97 -29.10 -4.36
CA GLU A 3 34.99 -28.97 -5.46
C GLU A 3 34.42 -27.58 -5.71
N HIS A 4 34.77 -26.58 -4.88
CA HIS A 4 34.33 -25.18 -4.97
C HIS A 4 35.47 -24.18 -5.20
N GLY A 5 36.69 -24.64 -5.55
CA GLY A 5 37.80 -23.76 -5.97
C GLY A 5 38.39 -22.86 -4.88
N ILE A 6 38.11 -23.12 -3.59
CA ILE A 6 38.62 -22.31 -2.48
C ILE A 6 40.04 -22.74 -2.15
N ASP A 7 41.02 -21.85 -2.32
CA ASP A 7 42.39 -22.07 -1.85
C ASP A 7 42.43 -21.86 -0.31
N LEU A 8 42.59 -22.93 0.45
CA LEU A 8 42.70 -22.93 1.92
C LEU A 8 43.93 -22.17 2.46
N LYS A 9 44.72 -21.56 1.60
CA LYS A 9 45.89 -20.74 1.97
C LYS A 9 45.59 -19.24 2.08
N MET A 10 44.37 -18.79 1.71
CA MET A 10 43.99 -17.37 1.82
C MET A 10 43.78 -16.97 3.29
N ASN A 11 44.33 -15.81 3.67
CA ASN A 11 44.06 -15.21 4.96
C ASN A 11 42.68 -14.53 4.97
N LEU A 12 42.21 -14.12 6.16
CA LEU A 12 40.87 -13.53 6.34
C LEU A 12 40.62 -12.29 5.48
N ASP A 13 41.64 -11.47 5.29
CA ASP A 13 41.51 -10.20 4.53
C ASP A 13 41.43 -10.50 3.02
N GLU A 14 42.18 -11.48 2.53
CA GLU A 14 42.07 -11.96 1.14
C GLU A 14 40.69 -12.57 0.86
N LEU A 15 40.13 -13.34 1.81
CA LEU A 15 38.77 -13.88 1.68
C LEU A 15 37.70 -12.78 1.67
N ARG A 16 37.85 -11.75 2.50
CA ARG A 16 36.96 -10.60 2.50
C ARG A 16 37.04 -9.79 1.20
N ALA A 17 38.26 -9.58 0.68
CA ALA A 17 38.45 -8.94 -0.62
C ALA A 17 37.78 -9.72 -1.75
N ALA A 18 37.94 -11.03 -1.78
CA ALA A 18 37.31 -11.89 -2.77
C ALA A 18 35.77 -11.88 -2.67
N LEU A 19 35.20 -11.83 -1.45
CA LEU A 19 33.75 -11.65 -1.25
C LEU A 19 33.28 -10.30 -1.78
N THR A 20 34.00 -9.23 -1.49
CA THR A 20 33.67 -7.87 -2.00
C THR A 20 33.67 -7.82 -3.52
N GLU A 21 34.64 -8.50 -4.17
CA GLU A 21 34.68 -8.60 -5.63
C GLU A 21 33.47 -9.38 -6.18
N LEU A 22 33.12 -10.51 -5.57
CA LEU A 22 31.94 -11.29 -5.94
C LEU A 22 30.63 -10.51 -5.75
N ASP A 23 30.51 -9.73 -4.68
CA ASP A 23 29.37 -8.83 -4.46
C ASP A 23 29.26 -7.79 -5.59
N GLY A 24 30.39 -7.21 -6.01
CA GLY A 24 30.44 -6.31 -7.16
C GLY A 24 29.94 -6.97 -8.44
N GLN A 25 30.43 -8.16 -8.76
CA GLN A 25 30.00 -8.93 -9.94
C GLN A 25 28.50 -9.29 -9.86
N LEU A 26 27.99 -9.63 -8.68
CA LEU A 26 26.57 -9.88 -8.48
C LEU A 26 25.71 -8.65 -8.79
N LEU A 27 26.14 -7.46 -8.31
CA LEU A 27 25.43 -6.20 -8.60
C LEU A 27 25.47 -5.84 -10.09
N GLU A 28 26.57 -6.11 -10.79
CA GLU A 28 26.67 -5.93 -12.25
C GLU A 28 25.67 -6.83 -12.99
N LEU A 29 25.57 -8.11 -12.57
CA LEU A 29 24.58 -9.04 -13.13
C LEU A 29 23.14 -8.60 -12.86
N VAL A 30 22.87 -8.03 -11.69
CA VAL A 30 21.56 -7.45 -11.35
C VAL A 30 21.26 -6.27 -12.29
N ALA A 31 22.18 -5.34 -12.48
CA ALA A 31 22.01 -4.19 -13.39
C ALA A 31 21.74 -4.65 -14.83
N ARG A 32 22.51 -5.63 -15.33
CA ARG A 32 22.30 -6.22 -16.66
C ARG A 32 20.94 -6.91 -16.80
N ARG A 33 20.50 -7.61 -15.76
CA ARG A 33 19.17 -8.23 -15.72
C ARG A 33 18.06 -7.17 -15.78
N GLN A 34 18.20 -6.05 -15.07
CA GLN A 34 17.24 -4.95 -15.11
C GLN A 34 17.15 -4.31 -16.50
N ALA A 35 18.28 -4.08 -17.16
CA ALA A 35 18.30 -3.56 -18.53
C ALA A 35 17.57 -4.50 -19.52
N LEU A 36 17.78 -5.81 -19.41
CA LEU A 36 17.04 -6.80 -20.21
C LEU A 36 15.54 -6.80 -19.90
N SER A 37 15.18 -6.61 -18.63
CA SER A 37 13.77 -6.52 -18.21
C SER A 37 13.06 -5.31 -18.83
N GLN A 38 13.75 -4.17 -18.95
CA GLN A 38 13.21 -2.99 -19.64
C GLN A 38 12.98 -3.25 -21.13
N GLN A 39 13.88 -3.98 -21.79
CA GLN A 39 13.70 -4.39 -23.19
C GLN A 39 12.48 -5.31 -23.34
N VAL A 40 12.31 -6.28 -22.44
CA VAL A 40 11.11 -7.15 -22.40
C VAL A 40 9.84 -6.32 -22.22
N ALA A 41 9.85 -5.30 -21.35
CA ALA A 41 8.72 -4.40 -21.18
C ALA A 41 8.36 -3.64 -22.46
N SER A 42 9.37 -3.16 -23.20
CA SER A 42 9.14 -2.48 -24.48
C SER A 42 8.51 -3.39 -25.52
N VAL A 43 8.97 -4.63 -25.64
CA VAL A 43 8.38 -5.65 -26.53
C VAL A 43 6.94 -5.99 -26.11
N LYS A 44 6.69 -6.18 -24.81
CA LYS A 44 5.34 -6.45 -24.29
C LYS A 44 4.36 -5.33 -24.64
N ARG A 45 4.78 -4.05 -24.45
CA ARG A 45 3.96 -2.88 -24.82
C ARG A 45 3.66 -2.88 -26.33
N ALA A 46 4.67 -3.05 -27.15
CA ALA A 46 4.49 -3.06 -28.61
C ALA A 46 3.57 -4.19 -29.11
N THR A 47 3.49 -5.29 -28.37
CA THR A 47 2.68 -6.47 -28.72
C THR A 47 1.36 -6.59 -27.94
N GLY A 48 1.00 -5.60 -27.13
CA GLY A 48 -0.23 -5.61 -26.31
C GLY A 48 -0.28 -6.68 -25.21
N ARG A 49 0.87 -7.25 -24.83
CA ARG A 49 0.94 -8.29 -23.79
C ARG A 49 0.88 -7.68 -22.39
N ALA A 50 0.29 -8.42 -21.45
CA ALA A 50 0.23 -8.04 -20.04
C ALA A 50 1.64 -7.82 -19.46
N THR A 51 1.80 -6.79 -18.62
CA THR A 51 3.08 -6.48 -17.95
C THR A 51 3.48 -7.64 -17.06
N ARG A 52 2.58 -8.14 -16.23
CA ARG A 52 2.81 -9.27 -15.33
C ARG A 52 2.42 -10.59 -15.98
N ASP A 53 3.25 -11.60 -15.79
CA ASP A 53 3.04 -12.97 -16.28
C ASP A 53 3.35 -13.94 -15.13
N PHE A 54 2.31 -14.33 -14.42
CA PHE A 54 2.42 -15.23 -13.26
C PHE A 54 2.97 -16.62 -13.63
N GLY A 55 2.67 -17.11 -14.86
CA GLY A 55 3.19 -18.38 -15.35
C GLY A 55 4.71 -18.33 -15.49
N ARG A 56 5.21 -17.25 -16.11
CA ARG A 56 6.64 -17.02 -16.27
C ARG A 56 7.37 -16.78 -14.96
N GLU A 57 6.75 -16.03 -14.02
CA GLU A 57 7.32 -15.84 -12.68
C GLU A 57 7.51 -17.18 -11.97
N ARG A 58 6.49 -18.04 -11.99
CA ARG A 58 6.55 -19.39 -11.40
C ARG A 58 7.66 -20.23 -12.02
N GLU A 59 7.77 -20.20 -13.34
CA GLU A 59 8.83 -20.92 -14.07
C GLU A 59 10.23 -20.46 -13.63
N VAL A 60 10.44 -19.13 -13.56
CA VAL A 60 11.72 -18.53 -13.12
C VAL A 60 12.07 -18.97 -11.69
N ILE A 61 11.11 -18.94 -10.79
CA ILE A 61 11.31 -19.40 -9.40
C ILE A 61 11.67 -20.89 -9.34
N LEU A 62 10.92 -21.75 -10.04
CA LEU A 62 11.19 -23.19 -10.04
C LEU A 62 12.58 -23.50 -10.60
N ARG A 63 12.97 -22.88 -11.72
CA ARG A 63 14.33 -23.02 -12.28
C ARG A 63 15.40 -22.54 -11.30
N GLY A 64 15.15 -21.42 -10.61
CA GLY A 64 16.07 -20.90 -9.59
C GLY A 64 16.30 -21.88 -8.46
N ARG A 65 15.23 -22.44 -7.90
CA ARG A 65 15.29 -23.46 -6.85
C ARG A 65 16.08 -24.70 -7.30
N THR A 66 15.81 -25.21 -8.50
CA THR A 66 16.54 -26.35 -9.09
C THR A 66 18.03 -26.04 -9.30
N THR A 67 18.33 -24.82 -9.76
CA THR A 67 19.72 -24.37 -9.96
C THR A 67 20.46 -24.27 -8.63
N ALA A 68 19.82 -23.73 -7.59
CA ALA A 68 20.40 -23.65 -6.25
C ALA A 68 20.75 -25.03 -5.68
N GLN A 69 19.84 -26.00 -5.82
CA GLN A 69 20.09 -27.39 -5.42
C GLN A 69 21.34 -27.99 -6.12
N ARG A 70 21.45 -27.76 -7.43
CA ARG A 70 22.62 -28.25 -8.23
C ARG A 70 23.91 -27.55 -7.81
N LEU A 71 23.85 -26.28 -7.40
CA LEU A 71 25.01 -25.49 -6.97
C LEU A 71 25.33 -25.62 -5.47
N GLY A 72 24.55 -26.39 -4.72
CA GLY A 72 24.81 -26.69 -3.32
C GLY A 72 24.46 -25.56 -2.32
N PHE A 73 23.55 -24.63 -2.68
CA PHE A 73 23.09 -23.61 -1.74
C PHE A 73 21.56 -23.67 -1.54
N PRO A 74 21.00 -23.07 -0.44
CA PRO A 74 19.60 -23.21 -0.08
C PRO A 74 18.65 -22.72 -1.18
N PRO A 75 17.68 -23.55 -1.66
CA PRO A 75 16.70 -23.16 -2.68
C PRO A 75 15.82 -21.97 -2.28
N ASP A 76 15.53 -21.81 -0.98
CA ASP A 76 14.71 -20.71 -0.47
C ASP A 76 15.44 -19.37 -0.57
N LEU A 77 16.78 -19.36 -0.45
CA LEU A 77 17.58 -18.16 -0.70
C LEU A 77 17.49 -17.74 -2.18
N ALA A 78 17.61 -18.69 -3.11
CA ALA A 78 17.46 -18.43 -4.54
C ALA A 78 16.07 -17.87 -4.87
N GLU A 79 15.03 -18.45 -4.29
CA GLU A 79 13.66 -17.96 -4.45
C GLU A 79 13.50 -16.52 -3.94
N SER A 80 14.00 -16.23 -2.73
CA SER A 80 13.93 -14.88 -2.12
C SER A 80 14.62 -13.83 -3.02
N LEU A 81 15.83 -14.09 -3.46
CA LEU A 81 16.58 -13.22 -4.38
C LEU A 81 15.83 -12.99 -5.69
N LEU A 82 15.32 -14.06 -6.32
CA LEU A 82 14.59 -13.93 -7.58
C LEU A 82 13.27 -13.20 -7.43
N ARG A 83 12.55 -13.37 -6.31
CA ARG A 83 11.34 -12.61 -6.02
C ARG A 83 11.61 -11.10 -5.91
N GLN A 84 12.67 -10.70 -5.21
CA GLN A 84 13.06 -9.29 -5.11
C GLN A 84 13.43 -8.72 -6.48
N LEU A 85 14.20 -9.45 -7.29
CA LEU A 85 14.56 -9.03 -8.64
C LEU A 85 13.36 -8.95 -9.59
N ILE A 86 12.37 -9.82 -9.46
CA ILE A 86 11.12 -9.78 -10.21
C ILE A 86 10.31 -8.54 -9.80
N GLN A 87 10.15 -8.30 -8.51
CA GLN A 87 9.42 -7.13 -8.00
C GLN A 87 10.05 -5.82 -8.48
N SER A 88 11.37 -5.66 -8.37
CA SER A 88 12.07 -4.48 -8.87
C SER A 88 11.89 -4.29 -10.39
N SER A 89 11.95 -5.39 -11.16
CA SER A 89 11.70 -5.34 -12.60
C SER A 89 10.26 -4.94 -12.93
N LEU A 90 9.27 -5.42 -12.18
CA LEU A 90 7.88 -5.07 -12.36
C LEU A 90 7.61 -3.59 -12.03
N ALA A 91 8.22 -3.06 -10.97
CA ALA A 91 8.12 -1.65 -10.61
C ALA A 91 8.61 -0.74 -11.74
N THR A 92 9.80 -1.02 -12.27
CA THR A 92 10.34 -0.27 -13.42
C THR A 92 9.45 -0.37 -14.67
N GLN A 93 8.89 -1.56 -14.94
CA GLN A 93 7.99 -1.77 -16.08
C GLN A 93 6.65 -1.05 -15.90
N GLU A 94 6.09 -1.04 -14.69
CA GLU A 94 4.88 -0.32 -14.36
C GLU A 94 5.07 1.18 -14.54
N GLN A 95 6.13 1.75 -13.96
CA GLN A 95 6.46 3.17 -14.10
C GLN A 95 6.63 3.58 -15.56
N ALA A 96 7.38 2.81 -16.34
CA ALA A 96 7.56 3.08 -17.77
C ALA A 96 6.23 3.00 -18.56
N ARG A 97 5.27 2.17 -18.13
CA ARG A 97 3.94 2.09 -18.70
C ARG A 97 3.09 3.31 -18.32
N VAL A 98 3.13 3.72 -17.04
CA VAL A 98 2.44 4.91 -16.56
C VAL A 98 2.87 6.15 -17.33
N VAL A 99 4.17 6.34 -17.52
CA VAL A 99 4.72 7.45 -18.33
C VAL A 99 4.26 7.36 -19.81
N ALA A 100 4.31 6.16 -20.41
CA ALA A 100 4.01 5.98 -21.83
C ALA A 100 2.51 6.07 -22.16
N GLN A 101 1.63 5.77 -21.22
CA GLN A 101 0.16 5.75 -21.39
C GLN A 101 -0.53 6.85 -20.58
N GLY A 102 0.22 7.76 -19.99
CA GLY A 102 -0.32 8.88 -19.22
C GLY A 102 -1.24 9.76 -20.06
N GLN A 103 -2.33 10.22 -19.45
CA GLN A 103 -3.37 11.02 -20.09
C GLN A 103 -3.36 12.49 -19.68
N GLY A 104 -2.28 12.92 -19.04
CA GLY A 104 -2.15 14.26 -18.46
C GLY A 104 -1.56 15.33 -19.39
N THR A 105 -1.07 14.97 -20.59
CA THR A 105 -0.43 15.93 -21.49
C THR A 105 -1.35 17.10 -21.83
N GLY A 106 -0.92 18.32 -21.49
CA GLY A 106 -1.69 19.54 -21.68
C GLY A 106 -2.78 19.80 -20.64
N LYS A 107 -2.92 18.91 -19.64
CA LYS A 107 -3.86 19.05 -18.51
C LYS A 107 -3.14 19.53 -17.24
N ARG A 108 -3.89 20.19 -16.37
CA ARG A 108 -3.41 20.69 -15.08
C ARG A 108 -4.10 20.00 -13.92
N ALA A 109 -3.33 19.70 -12.89
CA ALA A 109 -3.82 19.13 -11.65
C ALA A 109 -3.42 19.99 -10.44
N LEU A 110 -4.33 20.14 -9.49
CA LEU A 110 -4.08 20.77 -8.20
C LEU A 110 -4.13 19.69 -7.10
N VAL A 111 -3.07 19.56 -6.32
CA VAL A 111 -3.02 18.67 -5.17
C VAL A 111 -3.05 19.50 -3.88
N ILE A 112 -4.16 19.47 -3.18
CA ILE A 112 -4.34 20.16 -1.89
C ILE A 112 -3.87 19.22 -0.78
N GLY A 113 -2.91 19.68 0.04
CA GLY A 113 -2.19 18.86 1.00
C GLY A 113 -1.00 18.09 0.35
N GLY A 114 -0.45 18.64 -0.74
CA GLY A 114 0.57 17.98 -1.55
C GLY A 114 1.92 17.77 -0.86
N ARG A 115 2.18 18.42 0.27
CA ARG A 115 3.37 18.18 1.08
C ARG A 115 3.24 17.00 2.04
N GLY A 116 2.03 16.49 2.24
CA GLY A 116 1.79 15.25 2.96
C GLY A 116 2.36 14.05 2.21
N LYS A 117 2.63 12.94 2.91
CA LYS A 117 3.20 11.71 2.33
C LYS A 117 2.41 11.21 1.11
N MET A 118 1.08 11.06 1.23
CA MET A 118 0.23 10.64 0.10
C MET A 118 0.04 11.74 -0.94
N GLY A 119 0.00 13.01 -0.52
CA GLY A 119 -0.09 14.14 -1.44
C GLY A 119 1.13 14.25 -2.36
N SER A 120 2.35 14.07 -1.83
CA SER A 120 3.58 14.05 -2.65
C SER A 120 3.60 12.85 -3.60
N TRP A 121 3.20 11.67 -3.13
CA TRP A 121 3.07 10.49 -3.98
C TRP A 121 2.12 10.73 -5.16
N PHE A 122 0.95 11.34 -4.91
CA PHE A 122 -0.01 11.67 -5.97
C PHE A 122 0.50 12.79 -6.90
N ALA A 123 1.22 13.77 -6.39
CA ALA A 123 1.83 14.79 -7.23
C ALA A 123 2.84 14.17 -8.22
N GLU A 124 3.71 13.28 -7.75
CA GLU A 124 4.66 12.54 -8.58
C GLU A 124 3.96 11.60 -9.57
N PHE A 125 2.93 10.89 -9.12
CA PHE A 125 2.15 9.99 -9.97
C PHE A 125 1.46 10.74 -11.12
N LEU A 126 0.83 11.88 -10.85
CA LEU A 126 0.19 12.71 -11.86
C LEU A 126 1.21 13.36 -12.80
N ALA A 127 2.31 13.87 -12.26
CA ALA A 127 3.40 14.43 -13.06
C ALA A 127 3.99 13.36 -14.01
N SER A 128 4.16 12.12 -13.55
CA SER A 128 4.63 11.00 -14.37
C SER A 128 3.68 10.67 -15.53
N GLN A 129 2.39 11.01 -15.40
CA GLN A 129 1.38 10.87 -16.46
C GLN A 129 1.31 12.09 -17.39
N GLY A 130 2.13 13.11 -17.16
CA GLY A 130 2.21 14.30 -18.02
C GLY A 130 1.35 15.48 -17.59
N PHE A 131 0.72 15.44 -16.40
CA PHE A 131 0.00 16.60 -15.86
C PHE A 131 0.97 17.71 -15.43
N GLY A 132 0.60 18.97 -15.70
CA GLY A 132 1.17 20.12 -15.02
C GLY A 132 0.59 20.20 -13.60
N VAL A 133 1.41 19.87 -12.58
CA VAL A 133 0.96 19.75 -11.20
C VAL A 133 1.30 20.99 -10.40
N ALA A 134 0.29 21.57 -9.74
CA ALA A 134 0.43 22.56 -8.69
C ALA A 134 0.12 21.94 -7.32
N ILE A 135 0.82 22.37 -6.28
CA ILE A 135 0.65 21.91 -4.91
C ILE A 135 0.16 23.06 -4.05
N ALA A 136 -0.95 22.86 -3.37
CA ALA A 136 -1.44 23.80 -2.35
C ALA A 136 -1.21 23.17 -0.95
N ASP A 137 -0.31 23.78 -0.18
CA ASP A 137 -0.01 23.32 1.18
C ASP A 137 0.55 24.48 2.03
N PRO A 138 -0.01 24.77 3.23
CA PRO A 138 0.47 25.83 4.09
C PRO A 138 1.90 25.58 4.65
N LYS A 139 2.37 24.33 4.62
CA LYS A 139 3.72 23.97 5.07
C LYS A 139 4.81 24.18 4.02
N GLY A 140 4.45 24.68 2.84
CA GLY A 140 5.36 24.96 1.72
C GLY A 140 5.19 24.01 0.54
N GLY A 141 5.99 24.23 -0.53
CA GLY A 141 5.96 23.43 -1.75
C GLY A 141 6.94 22.24 -1.72
N LEU A 142 6.97 21.54 -2.84
CA LEU A 142 7.96 20.52 -3.17
C LEU A 142 8.80 20.99 -4.35
N PRO A 143 10.09 20.66 -4.42
CA PRO A 143 10.94 21.01 -5.56
C PRO A 143 10.35 20.49 -6.88
N GLY A 144 10.35 21.33 -7.90
CA GLY A 144 9.85 20.97 -9.24
C GLY A 144 8.36 21.16 -9.46
N TYR A 145 7.61 21.60 -8.46
CA TYR A 145 6.18 21.89 -8.58
C TYR A 145 5.84 23.34 -8.28
N GLU A 146 4.83 23.87 -8.95
CA GLU A 146 4.24 25.16 -8.58
C GLU A 146 3.64 25.05 -7.17
N HIS A 147 3.88 26.07 -6.33
CA HIS A 147 3.38 26.09 -4.96
C HIS A 147 2.41 27.24 -4.72
N LEU A 148 1.30 26.90 -4.07
CA LEU A 148 0.30 27.81 -3.57
C LEU A 148 0.24 27.69 -2.04
N ALA A 149 0.36 28.79 -1.32
CA ALA A 149 0.22 28.80 0.14
C ALA A 149 -1.22 28.49 0.56
N ASP A 150 -2.20 29.02 -0.19
CA ASP A 150 -3.63 28.73 -0.03
C ASP A 150 -4.24 28.38 -1.40
N TRP A 151 -4.93 27.25 -1.47
CA TRP A 151 -5.63 26.82 -2.67
C TRP A 151 -6.75 27.77 -3.08
N ARG A 152 -7.27 28.58 -2.12
CA ARG A 152 -8.35 29.53 -2.36
C ARG A 152 -7.94 30.66 -3.31
N ASP A 153 -6.65 30.94 -3.39
CA ASP A 153 -6.08 31.91 -4.32
C ASP A 153 -6.00 31.37 -5.77
N HIS A 154 -6.21 30.06 -5.96
CA HIS A 154 -6.21 29.43 -7.27
C HIS A 154 -7.58 29.62 -7.96
N PRO A 155 -7.61 29.92 -9.26
CA PRO A 155 -8.87 30.08 -10.01
C PRO A 155 -9.68 28.78 -10.18
N LEU A 156 -9.12 27.61 -9.80
CA LEU A 156 -9.70 26.27 -9.94
C LEU A 156 -10.10 25.91 -11.38
N ASP A 157 -9.36 26.44 -12.35
CA ASP A 157 -9.52 26.17 -13.78
C ASP A 157 -8.69 24.96 -14.25
N CYS A 158 -8.31 24.10 -13.32
CA CYS A 158 -7.57 22.85 -13.57
C CYS A 158 -8.51 21.69 -13.94
N ASP A 159 -7.95 20.67 -14.59
CA ASP A 159 -8.69 19.48 -15.03
C ASP A 159 -8.94 18.49 -13.90
N LEU A 160 -8.09 18.53 -12.87
CA LEU A 160 -8.11 17.60 -11.74
C LEU A 160 -7.78 18.30 -10.42
N ILE A 161 -8.55 18.01 -9.37
CA ILE A 161 -8.31 18.44 -7.99
C ILE A 161 -8.23 17.22 -7.10
N VAL A 162 -7.12 17.06 -6.39
CA VAL A 162 -6.90 15.96 -5.44
C VAL A 162 -6.81 16.51 -4.03
N LEU A 163 -7.61 15.98 -3.11
CA LEU A 163 -7.59 16.31 -1.70
C LEU A 163 -6.80 15.26 -0.92
N ALA A 164 -5.61 15.61 -0.46
CA ALA A 164 -4.68 14.75 0.28
C ALA A 164 -4.42 15.30 1.70
N THR A 165 -5.44 15.85 2.32
CA THR A 165 -5.41 16.45 3.66
C THR A 165 -5.97 15.48 4.71
N PRO A 166 -5.77 15.72 6.03
CA PRO A 166 -6.45 14.96 7.09
C PRO A 166 -7.98 14.96 6.90
N LEU A 167 -8.66 13.89 7.36
CA LEU A 167 -10.10 13.67 7.11
C LEU A 167 -10.96 14.85 7.53
N SER A 168 -10.72 15.41 8.71
CA SER A 168 -11.45 16.57 9.24
C SER A 168 -11.30 17.82 8.34
N ALA A 169 -10.09 18.09 7.87
CA ALA A 169 -9.83 19.17 6.93
C ALA A 169 -10.46 18.89 5.55
N THR A 170 -10.34 17.66 5.05
CA THR A 170 -10.94 17.25 3.78
C THR A 170 -12.45 17.45 3.77
N ALA A 171 -13.14 17.08 4.86
CA ALA A 171 -14.58 17.25 4.97
C ALA A 171 -15.01 18.73 4.79
N GLN A 172 -14.26 19.66 5.35
CA GLN A 172 -14.52 21.08 5.23
C GLN A 172 -14.17 21.63 3.83
N LEU A 173 -13.02 21.20 3.28
CA LEU A 173 -12.59 21.59 1.94
C LEU A 173 -13.58 21.17 0.85
N LEU A 174 -14.19 19.99 0.97
CA LEU A 174 -15.21 19.52 0.04
C LEU A 174 -16.45 20.46 0.02
N LEU A 175 -16.86 20.95 1.18
CA LEU A 175 -17.99 21.93 1.27
C LEU A 175 -17.61 23.26 0.62
N GLU A 176 -16.41 23.80 0.91
CA GLU A 176 -15.93 25.04 0.30
C GLU A 176 -15.77 24.91 -1.23
N LEU A 177 -15.30 23.75 -1.71
CA LEU A 177 -15.22 23.47 -3.16
C LEU A 177 -16.60 23.38 -3.80
N ALA A 178 -17.61 22.87 -3.10
CA ALA A 178 -18.97 22.80 -3.61
C ALA A 178 -19.57 24.20 -3.85
N GLU A 179 -19.22 25.19 -3.01
CA GLU A 179 -19.64 26.62 -3.19
C GLU A 179 -19.00 27.22 -4.46
N ARG A 180 -17.77 26.80 -4.80
CA ARG A 180 -17.05 27.33 -5.97
C ARG A 180 -17.35 26.56 -7.26
N ALA A 181 -17.89 25.36 -7.15
CA ALA A 181 -18.31 24.48 -8.24
C ALA A 181 -17.26 24.36 -9.38
N PRO A 182 -16.02 23.92 -9.11
CA PRO A 182 -15.00 23.81 -10.15
C PRO A 182 -15.38 22.75 -11.20
N ARG A 183 -14.89 22.93 -12.42
CA ARG A 183 -15.23 22.05 -13.56
C ARG A 183 -14.38 20.80 -13.66
N GLY A 184 -13.20 20.80 -13.02
CA GLY A 184 -12.28 19.66 -13.02
C GLY A 184 -12.85 18.45 -12.28
N LEU A 185 -12.29 17.27 -12.51
CA LEU A 185 -12.56 16.10 -11.70
C LEU A 185 -12.05 16.32 -10.28
N ILE A 186 -12.86 16.02 -9.27
CA ILE A 186 -12.50 16.17 -7.86
C ILE A 186 -12.51 14.78 -7.22
N PHE A 187 -11.46 14.46 -6.46
CA PHE A 187 -11.49 13.32 -5.54
C PHE A 187 -10.60 13.54 -4.31
N ASP A 188 -10.99 12.90 -3.22
CA ASP A 188 -10.19 12.79 -2.00
C ASP A 188 -9.46 11.44 -1.93
N LEU A 189 -8.49 11.36 -0.98
CA LEU A 189 -7.72 10.16 -0.67
C LEU A 189 -8.01 9.60 0.73
N GLY A 190 -9.10 10.02 1.34
CA GLY A 190 -9.44 9.69 2.73
C GLY A 190 -9.57 8.19 2.98
N SER A 191 -9.04 7.74 4.10
CA SER A 191 -9.17 6.32 4.54
C SER A 191 -10.58 5.95 4.98
N LEU A 192 -11.42 6.93 5.30
CA LEU A 192 -12.84 6.79 5.62
C LEU A 192 -13.67 7.70 4.73
N LYS A 193 -14.90 7.31 4.47
CA LYS A 193 -15.83 8.04 3.59
C LYS A 193 -17.03 8.63 4.33
N THR A 194 -17.46 8.03 5.41
CA THR A 194 -18.59 8.54 6.21
C THR A 194 -18.38 9.99 6.66
N PRO A 195 -17.19 10.40 7.17
CA PRO A 195 -16.96 11.79 7.55
C PRO A 195 -17.00 12.79 6.38
N LEU A 196 -16.79 12.29 5.15
CA LEU A 196 -16.74 13.09 3.94
C LEU A 196 -18.09 13.17 3.21
N ARG A 197 -19.08 12.37 3.61
CA ARG A 197 -20.39 12.23 2.97
C ARG A 197 -21.04 13.56 2.64
N ALA A 198 -21.18 14.44 3.62
CA ALA A 198 -21.85 15.71 3.44
C ALA A 198 -21.19 16.60 2.36
N GLY A 199 -19.86 16.65 2.33
CA GLY A 199 -19.11 17.40 1.33
C GLY A 199 -19.18 16.76 -0.06
N LEU A 200 -19.11 15.43 -0.14
CA LEU A 200 -19.24 14.69 -1.40
C LEU A 200 -20.64 14.89 -2.00
N GLU A 201 -21.70 14.79 -1.19
CA GLU A 201 -23.08 15.03 -1.62
C GLU A 201 -23.31 16.50 -2.05
N ALA A 202 -22.66 17.47 -1.35
CA ALA A 202 -22.73 18.87 -1.72
C ALA A 202 -22.11 19.11 -3.11
N LEU A 203 -20.95 18.50 -3.42
CA LEU A 203 -20.31 18.58 -4.73
C LEU A 203 -21.19 17.95 -5.83
N VAL A 204 -21.77 16.78 -5.57
CA VAL A 204 -22.72 16.14 -6.51
C VAL A 204 -23.91 17.06 -6.78
N LYS A 205 -24.50 17.65 -5.73
CA LYS A 205 -25.61 18.59 -5.84
C LYS A 205 -25.25 19.87 -6.59
N ALA A 206 -24.00 20.33 -6.45
CA ALA A 206 -23.49 21.48 -7.18
C ALA A 206 -23.18 21.16 -8.67
N GLY A 207 -23.34 19.91 -9.11
CA GLY A 207 -23.08 19.47 -10.47
C GLY A 207 -21.59 19.32 -10.79
N CYS A 208 -20.74 19.20 -9.77
CA CYS A 208 -19.31 18.93 -9.95
C CYS A 208 -19.07 17.48 -10.36
N ARG A 209 -18.02 17.26 -11.14
CA ARG A 209 -17.51 15.90 -11.43
C ARG A 209 -16.73 15.39 -10.22
N VAL A 210 -17.31 14.49 -9.45
CA VAL A 210 -16.73 14.04 -8.18
C VAL A 210 -16.83 12.54 -8.00
N THR A 211 -15.76 11.97 -7.45
CA THR A 211 -15.70 10.63 -6.88
C THR A 211 -14.86 10.68 -5.60
N SER A 212 -14.58 9.55 -5.01
CA SER A 212 -13.72 9.46 -3.82
C SER A 212 -12.86 8.21 -3.94
N LEU A 213 -11.59 8.30 -3.59
CA LEU A 213 -10.62 7.21 -3.72
C LEU A 213 -10.06 6.82 -2.35
N HIS A 214 -9.83 5.53 -2.17
CA HIS A 214 -9.02 5.05 -1.07
C HIS A 214 -7.87 4.17 -1.60
N PRO A 215 -6.67 4.72 -1.74
CA PRO A 215 -5.47 3.93 -2.01
C PRO A 215 -5.14 3.05 -0.81
N MET A 216 -5.24 1.72 -0.98
CA MET A 216 -4.95 0.74 0.09
C MET A 216 -3.45 0.41 0.14
N PHE A 217 -2.61 1.44 0.09
CA PHE A 217 -1.16 1.34 0.15
C PHE A 217 -0.55 2.62 0.75
N GLY A 218 0.65 2.49 1.29
CA GLY A 218 1.40 3.62 1.83
C GLY A 218 2.22 4.36 0.77
N PRO A 219 2.74 5.54 1.12
CA PRO A 219 3.50 6.42 0.22
C PRO A 219 4.84 5.82 -0.25
N ASP A 220 5.36 4.81 0.45
CA ASP A 220 6.61 4.12 0.10
C ASP A 220 6.38 2.98 -0.91
N THR A 221 5.25 2.98 -1.62
CA THR A 221 4.88 1.93 -2.56
C THR A 221 5.31 2.30 -3.98
N ASP A 222 6.32 1.58 -4.49
CA ASP A 222 6.85 1.76 -5.85
C ASP A 222 6.14 0.88 -6.89
N LEU A 223 5.50 -0.21 -6.46
CA LEU A 223 4.83 -1.19 -7.31
C LEU A 223 3.40 -1.40 -6.83
N LEU A 224 2.43 -1.11 -7.70
CA LEU A 224 1.02 -1.26 -7.37
C LEU A 224 0.46 -2.67 -7.64
N SER A 225 1.25 -3.59 -8.18
CA SER A 225 0.82 -4.98 -8.35
C SER A 225 0.48 -5.65 -7.02
N GLY A 226 -0.77 -6.14 -6.90
CA GLY A 226 -1.31 -6.69 -5.65
C GLY A 226 -1.69 -5.64 -4.61
N ARG A 227 -1.70 -4.36 -4.99
CA ARG A 227 -2.29 -3.27 -4.21
C ARG A 227 -3.67 -2.94 -4.75
N HIS A 228 -4.53 -2.41 -3.88
CA HIS A 228 -5.90 -2.05 -4.26
C HIS A 228 -6.06 -0.53 -4.24
N VAL A 229 -6.85 -0.03 -5.18
CA VAL A 229 -7.42 1.33 -5.12
C VAL A 229 -8.92 1.16 -5.13
N ILE A 230 -9.57 1.65 -4.10
CA ILE A 230 -11.03 1.62 -3.98
C ILE A 230 -11.58 2.94 -4.53
N PHE A 231 -12.57 2.85 -5.39
CA PHE A 231 -13.29 3.96 -6.00
C PHE A 231 -14.71 3.95 -5.50
N ILE A 232 -15.18 5.08 -4.99
CA ILE A 232 -16.52 5.20 -4.43
C ILE A 232 -17.48 5.69 -5.50
N ASP A 233 -18.50 4.88 -5.76
CA ASP A 233 -19.59 5.24 -6.67
C ASP A 233 -20.54 6.23 -5.98
N LEU A 234 -20.47 7.49 -6.40
CA LEU A 234 -21.34 8.56 -5.95
C LEU A 234 -22.48 8.86 -6.95
N GLY A 235 -22.67 8.01 -7.96
CA GLY A 235 -23.69 8.18 -9.01
C GLY A 235 -23.19 8.85 -10.28
N ASP A 236 -22.08 9.59 -10.26
CA ASP A 236 -21.43 10.16 -11.45
C ASP A 236 -20.51 9.10 -12.11
N LYS A 237 -21.04 8.39 -13.09
CA LYS A 237 -20.31 7.34 -13.81
C LYS A 237 -19.15 7.91 -14.66
N VAL A 238 -19.24 9.16 -15.09
CA VAL A 238 -18.19 9.80 -15.90
C VAL A 238 -17.00 10.13 -15.02
N ALA A 239 -17.23 10.79 -13.88
CA ALA A 239 -16.19 11.09 -12.91
C ALA A 239 -15.52 9.82 -12.36
N LEU A 240 -16.31 8.79 -12.05
CA LEU A 240 -15.82 7.48 -11.62
C LEU A 240 -14.91 6.84 -12.68
N GLN A 241 -15.33 6.84 -13.93
CA GLN A 241 -14.56 6.28 -15.04
C GLN A 241 -13.26 7.07 -15.29
N GLU A 242 -13.31 8.40 -15.28
CA GLU A 242 -12.12 9.24 -15.43
C GLU A 242 -11.08 8.97 -14.33
N ALA A 243 -11.50 8.89 -13.07
CA ALA A 243 -10.61 8.54 -11.97
C ALA A 243 -10.05 7.11 -12.11
N HIS A 244 -10.88 6.18 -12.54
CA HIS A 244 -10.49 4.78 -12.78
C HIS A 244 -9.43 4.67 -13.91
N GLU A 245 -9.53 5.50 -14.95
CA GLU A 245 -8.58 5.54 -16.08
C GLU A 245 -7.19 6.04 -15.66
N LEU A 246 -7.06 6.89 -14.64
CA LEU A 246 -5.77 7.33 -14.11
C LEU A 246 -4.91 6.14 -13.64
N PHE A 247 -5.56 5.07 -13.17
CA PHE A 247 -4.88 3.86 -12.71
C PHE A 247 -4.84 2.73 -13.75
N ALA A 248 -5.40 2.93 -14.94
CA ALA A 248 -5.36 1.93 -16.02
C ALA A 248 -3.94 1.52 -16.43
N PRO A 249 -2.96 2.45 -16.46
CA PRO A 249 -1.57 2.09 -16.74
C PRO A 249 -0.86 1.35 -15.62
N THR A 250 -1.42 1.28 -14.42
CA THR A 250 -0.82 0.60 -13.26
C THR A 250 -1.20 -0.88 -13.21
N MET A 251 -0.63 -1.61 -12.26
CA MET A 251 -1.02 -2.99 -11.93
C MET A 251 -1.88 -3.06 -10.65
N ALA A 252 -2.43 -1.92 -10.20
CA ALA A 252 -3.35 -1.88 -9.09
C ALA A 252 -4.65 -2.63 -9.40
N GLU A 253 -5.16 -3.33 -8.42
CA GLU A 253 -6.52 -3.86 -8.45
C GLU A 253 -7.48 -2.71 -8.16
N ARG A 254 -8.37 -2.43 -9.10
CA ARG A 254 -9.32 -1.33 -9.05
C ARG A 254 -10.69 -1.86 -8.64
N VAL A 255 -11.12 -1.48 -7.44
CA VAL A 255 -12.36 -1.97 -6.85
C VAL A 255 -13.36 -0.82 -6.74
N VAL A 256 -14.59 -1.03 -7.21
CA VAL A 256 -15.68 -0.04 -7.11
C VAL A 256 -16.69 -0.52 -6.08
N MET A 257 -17.09 0.37 -5.17
CA MET A 257 -18.13 0.08 -4.18
C MET A 257 -18.85 1.35 -3.71
N GLY A 258 -19.94 1.18 -2.99
CA GLY A 258 -20.64 2.27 -2.33
C GLY A 258 -19.95 2.75 -1.06
N LEU A 259 -20.27 3.97 -0.64
CA LEU A 259 -19.66 4.64 0.53
C LEU A 259 -19.87 3.84 1.83
N ASP A 260 -21.09 3.39 2.10
CA ASP A 260 -21.40 2.62 3.32
C ASP A 260 -20.76 1.24 3.33
N GLU A 261 -20.73 0.57 2.17
CA GLU A 261 -20.05 -0.70 2.02
C GLU A 261 -18.55 -0.57 2.31
N HIS A 262 -17.94 0.49 1.79
CA HIS A 262 -16.53 0.81 2.05
C HIS A 262 -16.27 0.91 3.54
N ASP A 263 -16.92 1.81 4.26
CA ASP A 263 -16.59 2.08 5.66
C ASP A 263 -16.92 0.90 6.58
N ARG A 264 -17.96 0.11 6.25
CA ARG A 264 -18.24 -1.14 6.95
C ARG A 264 -17.11 -2.17 6.81
N LEU A 265 -16.55 -2.32 5.60
CA LEU A 265 -15.42 -3.24 5.38
C LEU A 265 -14.11 -2.70 5.98
N ILE A 266 -13.89 -1.38 5.88
CA ILE A 266 -12.69 -0.73 6.45
C ILE A 266 -12.68 -0.78 7.98
N ALA A 267 -13.82 -0.82 8.64
CA ALA A 267 -13.91 -1.06 10.09
C ALA A 267 -13.19 -2.36 10.50
N TYR A 268 -13.18 -3.38 9.65
CA TYR A 268 -12.45 -4.63 9.88
C TYR A 268 -11.03 -4.60 9.31
N VAL A 269 -10.84 -4.11 8.08
CA VAL A 269 -9.54 -4.15 7.41
C VAL A 269 -8.52 -3.23 8.09
N LEU A 270 -8.92 -2.02 8.44
CA LEU A 270 -8.08 -1.05 9.16
C LEU A 270 -8.43 -0.99 10.64
N GLY A 271 -9.70 -0.74 10.98
CA GLY A 271 -10.14 -0.52 12.36
C GLY A 271 -9.73 -1.67 13.29
N LEU A 272 -10.20 -2.89 13.01
CA LEU A 272 -9.89 -4.06 13.82
C LEU A 272 -8.40 -4.39 13.86
N SER A 273 -7.70 -4.32 12.71
CA SER A 273 -6.28 -4.66 12.64
C SER A 273 -5.41 -3.66 13.41
N HIS A 274 -5.71 -2.37 13.32
CA HIS A 274 -5.00 -1.34 14.07
C HIS A 274 -5.28 -1.47 15.58
N ALA A 275 -6.54 -1.62 15.97
CA ALA A 275 -6.93 -1.77 17.38
C ALA A 275 -6.25 -2.97 18.04
N LEU A 276 -6.17 -4.11 17.34
CA LEU A 276 -5.45 -5.29 17.82
C LEU A 276 -3.98 -4.99 18.09
N ASN A 277 -3.29 -4.30 17.18
CA ASN A 277 -1.88 -3.96 17.36
C ASN A 277 -1.67 -2.92 18.46
N ILE A 278 -2.56 -1.91 18.55
CA ILE A 278 -2.54 -0.91 19.62
C ILE A 278 -2.72 -1.60 20.98
N ALA A 279 -3.71 -2.48 21.13
CA ALA A 279 -3.92 -3.24 22.35
C ALA A 279 -2.73 -4.16 22.68
N PHE A 280 -2.12 -4.78 21.68
CA PHE A 280 -0.96 -5.65 21.85
C PHE A 280 0.25 -4.91 22.39
N PHE A 281 0.69 -3.81 21.77
CA PHE A 281 1.86 -3.09 22.26
C PHE A 281 1.57 -2.32 23.56
N THR A 282 0.32 -1.89 23.81
CA THR A 282 -0.09 -1.32 25.09
C THR A 282 0.05 -2.37 26.22
N ALA A 283 -0.45 -3.58 26.01
CA ALA A 283 -0.31 -4.66 26.97
C ALA A 283 1.16 -5.02 27.25
N LEU A 284 2.03 -4.99 26.23
CA LEU A 284 3.47 -5.18 26.42
C LEU A 284 4.10 -4.04 27.22
N ALA A 285 3.78 -2.79 26.90
CA ALA A 285 4.32 -1.61 27.58
C ALA A 285 3.91 -1.55 29.07
N GLU A 286 2.71 -2.02 29.39
CA GLU A 286 2.14 -2.04 30.74
C GLU A 286 2.47 -3.33 31.52
N SER A 287 3.08 -4.33 30.90
CA SER A 287 3.39 -5.63 31.54
C SER A 287 4.40 -5.55 32.66
N GLY A 288 5.21 -4.48 32.71
CA GLY A 288 6.35 -4.34 33.61
C GLY A 288 7.61 -5.11 33.18
N GLU A 289 7.54 -5.89 32.09
CA GLU A 289 8.68 -6.64 31.55
C GLU A 289 9.58 -5.74 30.68
N ALA A 290 10.89 -5.83 30.88
CA ALA A 290 11.83 -5.05 30.09
C ALA A 290 11.91 -5.54 28.64
N ALA A 291 11.70 -4.64 27.67
CA ALA A 291 11.73 -4.95 26.25
C ALA A 291 13.02 -5.70 25.79
N PRO A 292 14.24 -5.35 26.26
CA PRO A 292 15.45 -6.12 25.92
C PRO A 292 15.41 -7.56 26.41
N ARG A 293 14.73 -7.83 27.54
CA ARG A 293 14.60 -9.20 28.06
C ARG A 293 13.62 -10.04 27.25
N LEU A 294 12.49 -9.45 26.83
CA LEU A 294 11.55 -10.11 25.92
C LEU A 294 12.21 -10.44 24.58
N ALA A 295 13.05 -9.51 24.05
CA ALA A 295 13.79 -9.74 22.81
C ALA A 295 14.77 -10.93 22.88
N GLN A 296 15.36 -11.20 24.06
CA GLN A 296 16.25 -12.37 24.28
C GLN A 296 15.50 -13.71 24.27
N LEU A 297 14.19 -13.70 24.52
CA LEU A 297 13.34 -14.90 24.62
C LEU A 297 12.34 -14.99 23.46
N SER A 298 12.60 -14.27 22.37
CA SER A 298 11.65 -14.14 21.26
C SER A 298 11.38 -15.46 20.55
N SER A 299 10.20 -15.55 19.96
CA SER A 299 9.78 -16.63 19.05
C SER A 299 9.45 -16.07 17.66
N THR A 300 9.47 -16.92 16.65
CA THR A 300 9.13 -16.51 15.27
C THR A 300 7.76 -15.83 15.16
N THR A 301 6.76 -16.31 15.92
CA THR A 301 5.42 -15.70 15.97
C THR A 301 5.46 -14.33 16.66
N PHE A 302 6.20 -14.22 17.76
CA PHE A 302 6.34 -12.94 18.47
C PHE A 302 7.06 -11.91 17.62
N ASP A 303 8.16 -12.28 16.94
CA ASP A 303 8.91 -11.39 16.06
C ASP A 303 8.05 -10.87 14.90
N SER A 304 7.30 -11.76 14.25
CA SER A 304 6.36 -11.37 13.18
C SER A 304 5.28 -10.41 13.69
N GLN A 305 4.75 -10.64 14.89
CA GLN A 305 3.76 -9.74 15.50
C GLN A 305 4.37 -8.39 15.86
N MET A 306 5.61 -8.37 16.41
CA MET A 306 6.35 -7.15 16.71
C MET A 306 6.65 -6.33 15.45
N GLU A 307 6.98 -6.98 14.33
CA GLU A 307 7.20 -6.30 13.05
C GLU A 307 5.94 -5.57 12.58
N VAL A 308 4.76 -6.19 12.68
CA VAL A 308 3.49 -5.55 12.33
C VAL A 308 3.16 -4.43 13.32
N ALA A 309 3.26 -4.70 14.61
CA ALA A 309 2.92 -3.75 15.67
C ALA A 309 3.82 -2.50 15.64
N SER A 310 5.12 -2.66 15.37
CA SER A 310 6.05 -1.53 15.27
C SER A 310 5.73 -0.60 14.11
N ARG A 311 5.27 -1.12 12.96
CA ARG A 311 4.81 -0.28 11.85
C ARG A 311 3.58 0.53 12.24
N VAL A 312 2.62 -0.07 12.96
CA VAL A 312 1.44 0.64 13.49
C VAL A 312 1.86 1.72 14.48
N ALA A 313 2.80 1.42 15.38
CA ALA A 313 3.28 2.38 16.38
C ALA A 313 4.10 3.55 15.79
N ALA A 314 4.66 3.39 14.59
CA ALA A 314 5.46 4.42 13.90
C ALA A 314 4.61 5.42 13.10
N GLU A 315 3.31 5.16 12.93
CA GLU A 315 2.42 6.05 12.21
C GLU A 315 1.88 7.20 13.09
N SER A 316 1.17 8.19 12.45
CA SER A 316 0.57 9.32 13.17
C SER A 316 -0.54 8.84 14.11
N PRO A 317 -0.46 9.13 15.42
CA PRO A 317 -1.53 8.84 16.36
C PRO A 317 -2.86 9.51 15.99
N GLU A 318 -2.80 10.73 15.42
CA GLU A 318 -3.97 11.49 15.00
C GLU A 318 -4.70 10.77 13.86
N LEU A 319 -3.96 10.27 12.85
CA LEU A 319 -4.53 9.50 11.74
C LEU A 319 -5.22 8.22 12.25
N TYR A 320 -4.57 7.49 13.14
CA TYR A 320 -5.18 6.28 13.70
C TYR A 320 -6.36 6.57 14.61
N PHE A 321 -6.33 7.68 15.34
CA PHE A 321 -7.49 8.13 16.12
C PHE A 321 -8.67 8.48 15.21
N GLU A 322 -8.46 9.21 14.11
CA GLU A 322 -9.50 9.50 13.12
C GLU A 322 -10.10 8.19 12.55
N ILE A 323 -9.26 7.22 12.14
CA ILE A 323 -9.73 5.92 11.61
C ILE A 323 -10.58 5.17 12.62
N GLN A 324 -10.23 5.21 13.91
CA GLN A 324 -10.96 4.51 14.96
C GLN A 324 -12.25 5.22 15.36
N SER A 325 -12.23 6.57 15.45
CA SER A 325 -13.30 7.36 16.04
C SER A 325 -14.34 7.86 15.05
N LEU A 326 -13.96 8.05 13.77
CA LEU A 326 -14.83 8.66 12.76
C LEU A 326 -15.54 7.64 11.86
N ASN A 327 -15.22 6.34 11.97
CA ASN A 327 -15.93 5.32 11.22
C ASN A 327 -17.22 4.94 11.96
N GLU A 328 -18.38 5.19 11.35
CA GLU A 328 -19.70 4.85 11.94
C GLU A 328 -19.83 3.37 12.28
N TYR A 329 -19.13 2.48 11.57
CA TYR A 329 -19.13 1.03 11.79
C TYR A 329 -18.01 0.56 12.73
N GLY A 330 -17.14 1.46 13.18
CA GLY A 330 -15.95 1.14 14.00
C GLY A 330 -16.30 0.52 15.36
N GLY A 331 -17.41 0.96 15.97
CA GLY A 331 -17.86 0.43 17.24
C GLY A 331 -18.17 -1.07 17.21
N GLU A 332 -18.73 -1.58 16.11
CA GLU A 332 -19.06 -3.02 15.96
C GLU A 332 -17.80 -3.88 15.89
N SER A 333 -16.78 -3.44 15.14
CA SER A 333 -15.54 -4.18 14.99
C SER A 333 -14.73 -4.21 16.30
N LEU A 334 -14.70 -3.12 17.05
CA LEU A 334 -14.06 -3.05 18.37
C LEU A 334 -14.79 -3.92 19.40
N LEU A 335 -16.11 -3.89 19.42
CA LEU A 335 -16.91 -4.77 20.29
C LEU A 335 -16.68 -6.25 19.96
N ALA A 336 -16.58 -6.59 18.67
CA ALA A 336 -16.28 -7.95 18.24
C ALA A 336 -14.88 -8.41 18.73
N LEU A 337 -13.88 -7.54 18.70
CA LEU A 337 -12.55 -7.82 19.24
C LEU A 337 -12.59 -8.04 20.75
N GLN A 338 -13.23 -7.13 21.49
CA GLN A 338 -13.40 -7.25 22.94
C GLN A 338 -14.05 -8.60 23.31
N GLN A 339 -15.17 -8.94 22.69
CA GLN A 339 -15.86 -10.19 22.93
C GLN A 339 -15.02 -11.43 22.57
N ALA A 340 -14.19 -11.36 21.54
CA ALA A 340 -13.28 -12.45 21.18
C ALA A 340 -12.22 -12.67 22.27
N VAL A 341 -11.64 -11.58 22.80
CA VAL A 341 -10.68 -11.63 23.91
C VAL A 341 -11.36 -12.16 25.18
N GLU A 342 -12.56 -11.71 25.51
CA GLU A 342 -13.32 -12.20 26.68
C GLU A 342 -13.61 -13.71 26.61
N ARG A 343 -14.00 -14.22 25.45
CA ARG A 343 -14.18 -15.68 25.23
C ARG A 343 -12.88 -16.45 25.44
N LEU A 344 -11.76 -15.94 24.91
CA LEU A 344 -10.45 -16.55 25.10
C LEU A 344 -10.07 -16.58 26.59
N VAL A 345 -10.18 -15.43 27.28
CA VAL A 345 -9.90 -15.30 28.72
C VAL A 345 -10.75 -16.27 29.54
N THR A 346 -12.04 -16.39 29.23
CA THR A 346 -12.95 -17.30 29.91
C THR A 346 -12.51 -18.74 29.73
N ALA A 347 -12.29 -19.20 28.49
CA ALA A 347 -11.88 -20.58 28.20
C ALA A 347 -10.55 -20.95 28.92
N VAL A 348 -9.60 -20.01 28.98
CA VAL A 348 -8.33 -20.22 29.68
C VAL A 348 -8.50 -20.28 31.20
N LYS A 349 -9.25 -19.34 31.80
CA LYS A 349 -9.50 -19.29 33.25
C LYS A 349 -10.27 -20.52 33.77
N THR A 350 -11.25 -20.98 32.97
CA THR A 350 -12.05 -22.17 33.33
C THR A 350 -11.39 -23.48 32.91
N LYS A 351 -10.24 -23.42 32.24
CA LYS A 351 -9.52 -24.57 31.66
C LYS A 351 -10.40 -25.40 30.71
N ASP A 352 -11.31 -24.74 29.99
CA ASP A 352 -12.23 -25.36 29.04
C ASP A 352 -11.52 -25.59 27.68
N ALA A 353 -10.93 -26.77 27.54
CA ALA A 353 -10.23 -27.18 26.31
C ALA A 353 -11.17 -27.29 25.09
N VAL A 354 -12.45 -27.58 25.32
CA VAL A 354 -13.45 -27.72 24.25
C VAL A 354 -13.78 -26.34 23.68
N ALA A 355 -14.07 -25.37 24.52
CA ALA A 355 -14.31 -23.99 24.11
C ALA A 355 -13.06 -23.39 23.44
N PHE A 356 -11.87 -23.61 23.96
CA PHE A 356 -10.61 -23.15 23.35
C PHE A 356 -10.41 -23.76 21.95
N THR A 357 -10.59 -25.07 21.81
CA THR A 357 -10.49 -25.76 20.50
C THR A 357 -11.52 -25.24 19.50
N ALA A 358 -12.74 -24.91 19.95
CA ALA A 358 -13.76 -24.32 19.10
C ALA A 358 -13.36 -22.94 18.55
N LEU A 359 -12.68 -22.09 19.36
CA LEU A 359 -12.14 -20.82 18.90
C LEU A 359 -11.07 -21.02 17.80
N MET A 360 -10.13 -21.95 18.00
CA MET A 360 -9.10 -22.26 17.02
C MET A 360 -9.67 -22.79 15.70
N ASN A 361 -10.68 -23.67 15.77
CA ASN A 361 -11.31 -24.24 14.58
C ASN A 361 -12.09 -23.20 13.77
N ARG A 362 -12.72 -22.22 14.42
CA ARG A 362 -13.37 -21.08 13.71
C ARG A 362 -12.35 -20.27 12.93
N GLY A 363 -11.17 -20.01 13.51
CA GLY A 363 -10.09 -19.33 12.82
C GLY A 363 -9.60 -20.10 11.59
N ARG A 364 -9.42 -21.42 11.70
CA ARG A 364 -9.02 -22.28 10.57
C ARG A 364 -10.05 -22.20 9.45
N ALA A 365 -11.32 -22.38 9.75
CA ALA A 365 -12.38 -22.32 8.75
C ALA A 365 -12.45 -20.97 8.03
N TYR A 366 -12.22 -19.86 8.72
CA TYR A 366 -12.14 -18.53 8.11
C TYR A 366 -10.97 -18.42 7.11
N PHE A 367 -9.80 -18.93 7.47
CA PHE A 367 -8.62 -18.90 6.58
C PHE A 367 -8.78 -19.81 5.36
N ASP A 368 -9.45 -20.95 5.49
CA ASP A 368 -9.73 -21.86 4.37
C ASP A 368 -10.62 -21.18 3.32
N VAL A 369 -11.67 -20.49 3.74
CA VAL A 369 -12.57 -19.72 2.85
C VAL A 369 -11.78 -18.58 2.17
N ARG A 370 -10.93 -17.86 2.92
CA ARG A 370 -10.12 -16.77 2.36
C ARG A 370 -9.09 -17.27 1.32
N ALA A 371 -8.51 -18.44 1.55
CA ALA A 371 -7.56 -19.04 0.60
C ALA A 371 -8.27 -19.42 -0.71
N GLN A 372 -9.47 -19.98 -0.64
CA GLN A 372 -10.30 -20.30 -1.81
C GLN A 372 -10.68 -19.05 -2.62
N ALA A 373 -11.12 -17.98 -1.94
CA ALA A 373 -11.47 -16.70 -2.58
C ALA A 373 -10.29 -15.99 -3.28
N ARG A 374 -9.05 -16.28 -2.87
CA ARG A 374 -7.84 -15.74 -3.55
C ARG A 374 -7.37 -16.59 -4.72
N ALA A 375 -7.83 -17.82 -4.82
CA ALA A 375 -7.49 -18.76 -5.87
C ALA A 375 -8.48 -18.73 -7.06
N SER A 376 -9.69 -18.23 -6.83
CA SER A 376 -10.72 -17.94 -7.83
C SER A 376 -10.51 -16.57 -8.47
#